data_17000498a3e778b9e29da097b3beffb7
#
_entry.id   17000498a3e778b9e29da097b3beffb7
#
_cell.length_a   1.000
_cell.length_b   1.000
_cell.length_c   1.000
_cell.angle_alpha   90.00
_cell.angle_beta   90.00
_cell.angle_gamma   90.00
#
_symmetry.space_group_name_H-M   'P 1'
#
loop_
_entity.id
_entity.type
_entity.pdbx_description
1 polymer ?
#
loop_
_entity_poly.entity_id
_entity_poly.type
_entity_poly.pdbx_seq_one_letter_code
_entity_poly.pdbx_strand_id
1 'polypeptide(L)'
;DAGVRVATLRTGVVLAAGGGMLGRLLLPFRLGLGTQIGSGRQYLSWISLTDEVRAIGFLLDAPVTGPVNLTAPAPVTNAEFTRALGHVLGRPTLLRVPGAALRAGLGEVASELLASARIVPAALTGAGFAFDHPDIATALAAELSR
;
A
#
# COMPACT_ATOMS: atom_id res chain seq x y z
N ASP A 1 -15.60 -28.21 -17.21
CA ASP A 1 -14.47 -27.90 -16.31
C ASP A 1 -13.17 -28.37 -16.98
N ALA A 2 -12.34 -27.45 -17.47
CA ALA A 2 -11.15 -27.77 -18.25
C ALA A 2 -9.94 -28.19 -17.38
N GLY A 3 -10.13 -28.36 -16.07
CA GLY A 3 -9.05 -28.68 -15.14
C GLY A 3 -8.00 -27.57 -14.95
N VAL A 4 -8.31 -26.35 -15.40
CA VAL A 4 -7.41 -25.20 -15.27
C VAL A 4 -7.53 -24.61 -13.86
N ARG A 5 -6.39 -24.45 -13.20
CA ARG A 5 -6.31 -23.77 -11.91
C ARG A 5 -6.45 -22.26 -12.10
N VAL A 6 -7.37 -21.65 -11.36
CA VAL A 6 -7.60 -20.20 -11.43
C VAL A 6 -7.41 -19.58 -10.05
N ALA A 7 -6.53 -18.58 -9.96
CA ALA A 7 -6.40 -17.70 -8.82
C ALA A 7 -6.83 -16.28 -9.21
N THR A 8 -7.72 -15.67 -8.42
CA THR A 8 -8.19 -14.31 -8.66
C THR A 8 -7.43 -13.34 -7.74
N LEU A 9 -6.61 -12.48 -8.32
CA LEU A 9 -5.75 -11.58 -7.58
C LEU A 9 -6.52 -10.31 -7.17
N ARG A 10 -6.43 -9.97 -5.89
CA ARG A 10 -6.97 -8.75 -5.29
C ARG A 10 -5.81 -7.93 -4.77
N THR A 11 -5.31 -7.02 -5.60
CA THR A 11 -4.13 -6.22 -5.29
C THR A 11 -4.48 -5.04 -4.40
N GLY A 12 -3.70 -4.84 -3.34
CA GLY A 12 -3.71 -3.63 -2.52
C GLY A 12 -3.06 -2.45 -3.23
N VAL A 13 -2.73 -1.41 -2.48
CA VAL A 13 -2.01 -0.26 -3.03
C VAL A 13 -0.55 -0.64 -3.30
N VAL A 14 -0.15 -0.65 -4.57
CA VAL A 14 1.22 -0.96 -4.96
C VAL A 14 2.11 0.27 -4.74
N LEU A 15 3.16 0.10 -3.95
CA LEU A 15 4.14 1.15 -3.69
C LEU A 15 5.28 1.05 -4.71
N ALA A 16 5.37 2.08 -5.56
CA ALA A 16 6.43 2.24 -6.56
C ALA A 16 6.81 3.72 -6.66
N ALA A 17 8.09 4.05 -6.57
CA ALA A 17 8.56 5.43 -6.64
C ALA A 17 8.28 6.08 -8.00
N GLY A 18 8.27 5.31 -9.06
CA GLY A 18 8.04 5.78 -10.44
C GLY A 18 6.59 6.00 -10.82
N GLY A 19 5.62 5.75 -9.93
CA GLY A 19 4.21 5.91 -10.30
C GLY A 19 3.23 5.65 -9.17
N GLY A 20 1.94 5.59 -9.53
CA GLY A 20 0.86 5.33 -8.60
C GLY A 20 0.74 6.37 -7.48
N MET A 21 0.21 5.94 -6.34
CA MET A 21 0.03 6.80 -5.17
C MET A 21 1.36 7.35 -4.65
N LEU A 22 2.36 6.49 -4.47
CA LEU A 22 3.66 6.90 -3.92
C LEU A 22 4.33 7.94 -4.81
N GLY A 23 4.37 7.73 -6.13
CA GLY A 23 4.98 8.67 -7.07
C GLY A 23 4.36 10.07 -7.00
N ARG A 24 3.03 10.16 -6.80
CA ARG A 24 2.33 11.44 -6.64
C ARG A 24 2.60 12.13 -5.32
N LEU A 25 2.88 11.37 -4.27
CA LEU A 25 3.14 11.92 -2.93
C LEU A 25 4.57 12.40 -2.75
N LEU A 26 5.53 11.91 -3.54
CA LEU A 26 6.95 12.20 -3.34
C LEU A 26 7.26 13.70 -3.40
N LEU A 27 6.74 14.42 -4.40
CA LEU A 27 7.03 15.85 -4.54
C LEU A 27 6.51 16.67 -3.35
N PRO A 28 5.22 16.61 -2.96
CA PRO A 28 4.75 17.35 -1.80
C PRO A 28 5.48 16.97 -0.51
N PHE A 29 5.78 15.68 -0.28
CA PHE A 29 6.52 15.27 0.91
C PHE A 29 7.95 15.80 0.91
N ARG A 30 8.66 15.78 -0.22
CA ARG A 30 10.01 16.38 -0.34
C ARG A 30 10.04 17.87 -0.07
N LEU A 31 8.95 18.58 -0.35
CA LEU A 31 8.77 19.99 -0.05
C LEU A 31 8.36 20.27 1.41
N GLY A 32 8.25 19.23 2.25
CA GLY A 32 7.82 19.38 3.64
C GLY A 32 6.30 19.56 3.80
N LEU A 33 5.52 19.30 2.75
CA LEU A 33 4.06 19.40 2.74
C LEU A 33 3.38 18.04 2.98
N GLY A 34 4.12 17.08 3.52
CA GLY A 34 3.59 15.76 3.88
C GLY A 34 2.42 15.87 4.84
N THR A 35 1.27 15.34 4.46
CA THR A 35 0.00 15.62 5.11
C THR A 35 -0.71 14.35 5.52
N GLN A 36 -1.16 14.27 6.79
CA GLN A 36 -2.08 13.25 7.24
C GLN A 36 -3.49 13.58 6.74
N ILE A 37 -4.17 12.56 6.22
CA ILE A 37 -5.52 12.67 5.67
C ILE A 37 -6.57 12.31 6.72
N GLY A 38 -7.51 13.21 6.98
CA GLY A 38 -8.59 13.00 7.92
C GLY A 38 -8.10 12.68 9.34
N SER A 39 -8.70 11.67 9.98
CA SER A 39 -8.28 11.21 11.32
C SER A 39 -6.93 10.48 11.31
N GLY A 40 -6.48 10.04 10.15
CA GLY A 40 -5.30 9.20 10.01
C GLY A 40 -5.46 7.76 10.51
N ARG A 41 -6.67 7.38 10.96
CA ARG A 41 -6.95 6.04 11.51
C ARG A 41 -7.36 5.03 10.45
N GLN A 42 -7.71 5.47 9.24
CA GLN A 42 -8.05 4.60 8.14
C GLN A 42 -6.84 3.74 7.74
N TYR A 43 -7.08 2.44 7.57
CA TYR A 43 -6.06 1.49 7.16
C TYR A 43 -5.78 1.55 5.67
N LEU A 44 -4.51 1.44 5.34
CA LEU A 44 -3.98 1.26 4.01
C LEU A 44 -3.41 -0.15 3.89
N SER A 45 -4.00 -0.96 3.03
CA SER A 45 -3.46 -2.26 2.65
C SER A 45 -2.58 -2.06 1.42
N TRP A 46 -1.31 -2.27 1.58
CA TRP A 46 -0.27 -1.95 0.61
C TRP A 46 0.59 -3.18 0.29
N ILE A 47 1.33 -3.10 -0.81
CA ILE A 47 2.37 -4.06 -1.16
C ILE A 47 3.48 -3.32 -1.93
N SER A 48 4.74 -3.71 -1.75
CA SER A 48 5.82 -3.17 -2.60
C SER A 48 5.72 -3.73 -4.02
N LEU A 49 6.17 -2.97 -5.01
CA LEU A 49 6.20 -3.46 -6.40
C LEU A 49 7.02 -4.74 -6.53
N THR A 50 8.13 -4.84 -5.80
CA THR A 50 8.96 -6.06 -5.75
C THR A 50 8.16 -7.27 -5.32
N ASP A 51 7.46 -7.17 -4.18
CA ASP A 51 6.67 -8.29 -3.65
C ASP A 51 5.43 -8.59 -4.50
N GLU A 52 4.83 -7.59 -5.12
CA GLU A 52 3.73 -7.80 -6.08
C GLU A 52 4.17 -8.69 -7.23
N VAL A 53 5.28 -8.36 -7.88
CA VAL A 53 5.83 -9.15 -9.01
C VAL A 53 6.23 -10.55 -8.57
N ARG A 54 6.90 -10.66 -7.40
CA ARG A 54 7.30 -11.96 -6.84
C ARG A 54 6.11 -12.83 -6.46
N ALA A 55 5.06 -12.24 -5.90
CA ALA A 55 3.84 -12.95 -5.52
C ALA A 55 3.10 -13.50 -6.75
N ILE A 56 3.00 -12.71 -7.81
CA ILE A 56 2.42 -13.16 -9.09
C ILE A 56 3.22 -14.35 -9.63
N GLY A 57 4.55 -14.25 -9.70
CA GLY A 57 5.41 -15.33 -10.12
C GLY A 57 5.26 -16.59 -9.26
N PHE A 58 5.22 -16.45 -7.94
CA PHE A 58 5.00 -17.55 -7.01
C PHE A 58 3.67 -18.27 -7.26
N LEU A 59 2.60 -17.52 -7.52
CA LEU A 59 1.27 -18.08 -7.75
C LEU A 59 1.13 -18.82 -9.08
N LEU A 60 2.03 -18.64 -10.04
CA LEU A 60 2.03 -19.42 -11.27
C LEU A 60 2.30 -20.91 -10.98
N ASP A 61 3.15 -21.19 -10.01
CA ASP A 61 3.57 -22.57 -9.67
C ASP A 61 2.88 -23.11 -8.41
N ALA A 62 2.48 -22.23 -7.48
CA ALA A 62 1.85 -22.64 -6.23
C ALA A 62 0.44 -23.21 -6.43
N PRO A 63 0.05 -24.27 -5.70
CA PRO A 63 -1.28 -24.90 -5.82
C PRO A 63 -2.39 -24.09 -5.12
N VAL A 64 -2.41 -22.78 -5.35
CA VAL A 64 -3.39 -21.85 -4.78
C VAL A 64 -4.50 -21.59 -5.78
N THR A 65 -5.75 -21.62 -5.32
CA THR A 65 -6.94 -21.33 -6.13
C THR A 65 -7.86 -20.35 -5.42
N GLY A 66 -8.76 -19.73 -6.18
CA GLY A 66 -9.73 -18.79 -5.65
C GLY A 66 -9.13 -17.38 -5.40
N PRO A 67 -9.76 -16.56 -4.53
CA PRO A 67 -9.33 -15.20 -4.28
C PRO A 67 -8.04 -15.15 -3.46
N VAL A 68 -7.07 -14.38 -3.93
CA VAL A 68 -5.77 -14.17 -3.29
C VAL A 68 -5.54 -12.68 -3.10
N ASN A 69 -5.39 -12.24 -1.87
CA ASN A 69 -5.03 -10.86 -1.56
C ASN A 69 -3.52 -10.67 -1.75
N LEU A 70 -3.14 -9.78 -2.65
CA LEU A 70 -1.76 -9.34 -2.85
C LEU A 70 -1.54 -8.07 -2.03
N THR A 71 -1.24 -8.25 -0.77
CA THR A 71 -0.96 -7.19 0.21
C THR A 71 0.21 -7.62 1.08
N ALA A 72 0.93 -6.65 1.64
CA ALA A 72 1.94 -6.94 2.65
C ALA A 72 1.28 -7.44 3.95
N PRO A 73 2.01 -8.20 4.80
CA PRO A 73 1.44 -8.78 6.02
C PRO A 73 1.10 -7.75 7.10
N ALA A 74 1.65 -6.53 7.02
CA ALA A 74 1.47 -5.47 8.00
C ALA A 74 0.77 -4.24 7.37
N PRO A 75 -0.56 -4.24 7.23
CA PRO A 75 -1.29 -3.03 6.85
C PRO A 75 -1.06 -1.93 7.89
N VAL A 76 -1.01 -0.68 7.42
CA VAL A 76 -0.74 0.48 8.27
C VAL A 76 -1.89 1.49 8.21
N THR A 77 -2.01 2.33 9.21
CA THR A 77 -2.92 3.48 9.15
C THR A 77 -2.31 4.59 8.28
N ASN A 78 -3.15 5.50 7.80
CA ASN A 78 -2.68 6.68 7.08
C ASN A 78 -1.67 7.50 7.89
N ALA A 79 -1.89 7.64 9.20
CA ALA A 79 -0.95 8.32 10.09
C ALA A 79 0.41 7.63 10.16
N GLU A 80 0.43 6.31 10.22
CA GLU A 80 1.67 5.51 10.22
C GLU A 80 2.39 5.60 8.88
N PHE A 81 1.67 5.48 7.77
CA PHE A 81 2.21 5.66 6.43
C PHE A 81 2.84 7.05 6.24
N THR A 82 2.11 8.10 6.63
CA THR A 82 2.57 9.49 6.52
C THR A 82 3.86 9.72 7.31
N ARG A 83 3.92 9.22 8.54
CA ARG A 83 5.13 9.31 9.36
C ARG A 83 6.30 8.52 8.78
N ALA A 84 6.05 7.30 8.31
CA ALA A 84 7.08 6.45 7.72
C ALA A 84 7.68 7.09 6.46
N LEU A 85 6.84 7.61 5.56
CA LEU A 85 7.30 8.29 4.35
C LEU A 85 8.08 9.56 4.67
N GLY A 86 7.58 10.38 5.61
CA GLY A 86 8.30 11.56 6.08
C GLY A 86 9.65 11.23 6.69
N HIS A 87 9.72 10.16 7.49
CA HIS A 87 10.97 9.70 8.10
C HIS A 87 12.01 9.26 7.04
N VAL A 88 11.60 8.45 6.07
CA VAL A 88 12.50 7.98 5.00
C VAL A 88 13.01 9.15 4.14
N LEU A 89 12.18 10.17 3.91
CA LEU A 89 12.56 11.36 3.15
C LEU A 89 13.29 12.42 3.99
N GLY A 90 13.40 12.24 5.31
CA GLY A 90 13.97 13.24 6.22
C GLY A 90 13.17 14.55 6.26
N ARG A 91 11.85 14.48 6.15
CA ARG A 91 10.94 15.64 6.10
C ARG A 91 9.86 15.57 7.18
N PRO A 92 9.47 16.72 7.78
CA PRO A 92 8.40 16.75 8.77
C PRO A 92 7.04 16.47 8.11
N THR A 93 6.12 15.88 8.91
CA THR A 93 4.75 15.58 8.50
C THR A 93 3.76 16.11 9.53
N LEU A 94 3.80 17.42 9.74
CA LEU A 94 3.01 18.11 10.78
C LEU A 94 1.62 18.53 10.31
N LEU A 95 1.39 18.53 8.99
CA LEU A 95 0.14 18.98 8.40
C LEU A 95 -0.95 17.92 8.50
N ARG A 96 -2.18 18.39 8.65
CA ARG A 96 -3.39 17.55 8.63
C ARG A 96 -4.45 18.20 7.77
N VAL A 97 -5.04 17.43 6.87
CA VAL A 97 -6.20 17.86 6.09
C VAL A 97 -7.46 17.22 6.67
N PRO A 98 -8.40 18.01 7.21
CA PRO A 98 -9.67 17.46 7.70
C PRO A 98 -10.43 16.76 6.58
N GLY A 99 -11.12 15.65 6.92
CA GLY A 99 -11.91 14.90 5.94
C GLY A 99 -13.00 15.73 5.27
N ALA A 100 -13.58 16.69 5.99
CA ALA A 100 -14.57 17.62 5.44
C ALA A 100 -13.99 18.52 4.34
N ALA A 101 -12.77 19.05 4.56
CA ALA A 101 -12.07 19.86 3.56
C ALA A 101 -11.70 19.03 2.32
N LEU A 102 -11.32 17.78 2.53
CA LEU A 102 -11.02 16.84 1.45
C LEU A 102 -12.26 16.56 0.57
N ARG A 103 -13.41 16.30 1.23
CA ARG A 103 -14.69 16.09 0.53
C ARG A 103 -15.13 17.32 -0.26
N ALA A 104 -14.94 18.52 0.29
CA ALA A 104 -15.26 19.76 -0.39
C ALA A 104 -14.38 20.01 -1.63
N GLY A 105 -13.09 19.60 -1.59
CA GLY A 105 -12.15 19.82 -2.68
C GLY A 105 -12.13 18.71 -3.73
N LEU A 106 -12.29 17.46 -3.33
CA LEU A 106 -12.10 16.28 -4.19
C LEU A 106 -13.39 15.47 -4.45
N GLY A 107 -14.51 15.87 -3.83
CA GLY A 107 -15.80 15.20 -4.05
C GLY A 107 -15.75 13.70 -3.73
N GLU A 108 -16.18 12.86 -4.67
CA GLU A 108 -16.25 11.40 -4.50
C GLU A 108 -14.86 10.75 -4.32
N VAL A 109 -13.80 11.31 -4.90
CA VAL A 109 -12.43 10.80 -4.74
C VAL A 109 -12.00 10.84 -3.26
N ALA A 110 -12.51 11.79 -2.48
CA ALA A 110 -12.26 11.83 -1.05
C ALA A 110 -12.76 10.58 -0.31
N SER A 111 -13.83 9.96 -0.79
CA SER A 111 -14.37 8.73 -0.20
C SER A 111 -13.38 7.56 -0.30
N GLU A 112 -12.68 7.45 -1.41
CA GLU A 112 -11.64 6.42 -1.59
C GLU A 112 -10.44 6.67 -0.67
N LEU A 113 -10.00 7.93 -0.56
CA LEU A 113 -8.88 8.31 0.31
C LEU A 113 -9.19 8.16 1.80
N LEU A 114 -10.46 8.28 2.17
CA LEU A 114 -10.94 8.10 3.55
C LEU A 114 -11.42 6.67 3.83
N ALA A 115 -11.52 5.83 2.82
CA ALA A 115 -11.88 4.43 2.97
C ALA A 115 -10.83 3.69 3.81
N SER A 116 -11.29 2.72 4.58
CA SER A 116 -10.43 1.91 5.44
C SER A 116 -10.63 0.44 5.11
N ALA A 117 -9.53 -0.24 4.75
CA ALA A 117 -9.53 -1.68 4.54
C ALA A 117 -8.26 -2.27 5.15
N ARG A 118 -8.44 -3.08 6.20
CA ARG A 118 -7.35 -3.84 6.83
C ARG A 118 -7.35 -5.26 6.26
N ILE A 119 -6.63 -5.44 5.16
CA ILE A 119 -6.57 -6.70 4.42
C ILE A 119 -5.21 -7.35 4.67
N VAL A 120 -5.22 -8.65 4.93
CA VAL A 120 -4.02 -9.46 5.15
C VAL A 120 -3.88 -10.53 4.08
N PRO A 121 -2.64 -10.95 3.73
CA PRO A 121 -2.38 -11.90 2.65
C PRO A 121 -2.46 -13.36 3.12
N ALA A 122 -3.59 -13.78 3.69
CA ALA A 122 -3.72 -15.10 4.32
C ALA A 122 -3.38 -16.26 3.37
N ALA A 123 -3.81 -16.20 2.11
CA ALA A 123 -3.53 -17.24 1.13
C ALA A 123 -2.04 -17.32 0.76
N LEU A 124 -1.37 -16.18 0.57
CA LEU A 124 0.07 -16.13 0.30
C LEU A 124 0.88 -16.66 1.49
N THR A 125 0.56 -16.18 2.69
CA THR A 125 1.24 -16.59 3.92
C THR A 125 1.04 -18.08 4.17
N GLY A 126 -0.19 -18.58 4.00
CA GLY A 126 -0.52 -19.99 4.15
C GLY A 126 0.16 -20.89 3.12
N ALA A 127 0.45 -20.38 1.94
CA ALA A 127 1.18 -21.09 0.89
C ALA A 127 2.70 -21.03 1.05
N GLY A 128 3.22 -20.30 2.04
CA GLY A 128 4.65 -20.19 2.32
C GLY A 128 5.38 -19.08 1.54
N PHE A 129 4.66 -18.10 0.98
CA PHE A 129 5.31 -16.96 0.34
C PHE A 129 6.09 -16.13 1.36
N ALA A 130 7.35 -15.82 1.04
CA ALA A 130 8.21 -14.97 1.85
C ALA A 130 8.30 -13.57 1.23
N PHE A 131 7.88 -12.56 2.00
CA PHE A 131 7.95 -11.15 1.60
C PHE A 131 9.38 -10.61 1.76
N ASP A 132 9.87 -9.87 0.78
CA ASP A 132 11.13 -9.11 0.89
C ASP A 132 10.92 -7.82 1.69
N HIS A 133 9.74 -7.23 1.58
CA HIS A 133 9.37 -5.99 2.27
C HIS A 133 8.13 -6.20 3.15
N PRO A 134 8.26 -6.86 4.32
CA PRO A 134 7.11 -7.19 5.15
C PRO A 134 6.54 -5.98 5.92
N ASP A 135 7.31 -4.92 6.11
CA ASP A 135 6.92 -3.70 6.80
C ASP A 135 7.06 -2.45 5.93
N ILE A 136 6.31 -1.40 6.28
CA ILE A 136 6.23 -0.17 5.48
C ILE A 136 7.56 0.59 5.40
N ALA A 137 8.34 0.60 6.46
CA ALA A 137 9.62 1.31 6.48
C ALA A 137 10.62 0.68 5.52
N THR A 138 10.76 -0.65 5.56
CA THR A 138 11.61 -1.42 4.65
C THR A 138 11.18 -1.23 3.20
N ALA A 139 9.88 -1.28 2.92
CA ALA A 139 9.34 -1.10 1.58
C ALA A 139 9.63 0.30 1.03
N LEU A 140 9.34 1.35 1.80
CA LEU A 140 9.59 2.72 1.39
C LEU A 140 11.08 3.01 1.18
N ALA A 141 11.94 2.52 2.07
CA ALA A 141 13.39 2.67 1.92
C ALA A 141 13.89 2.01 0.64
N ALA A 142 13.45 0.79 0.34
CA ALA A 142 13.83 0.07 -0.87
C ALA A 142 13.33 0.76 -2.15
N GLU A 143 12.07 1.22 -2.18
CA GLU A 143 11.51 1.88 -3.35
C GLU A 143 12.12 3.27 -3.61
N LEU A 144 12.53 3.99 -2.58
CA LEU A 144 13.11 5.34 -2.71
C LEU A 144 14.63 5.34 -2.93
N SER A 145 15.29 4.20 -2.81
CA SER A 145 16.73 4.04 -3.09
C SER A 145 17.04 3.64 -4.53
N ARG A 146 16.03 3.44 -5.37
CA ARG A 146 16.15 3.06 -6.78
C ARG A 146 16.41 4.20 -7.72
#